data_3e88b3854a3c0c1713a1529198dae675
#
_entry.id   3e88b3854a3c0c1713a1529198dae675
#
_cell.length_a   1.000
_cell.length_b   1.000
_cell.length_c   1.000
_cell.angle_alpha   90.00
_cell.angle_beta   90.00
_cell.angle_gamma   90.00
#
_symmetry.space_group_name_H-M   'P 1'
#
loop_
_entity.id
_entity.type
_entity.pdbx_description
1 polymer ?
#
loop_
_entity_poly.entity_id
_entity_poly.type
_entity_poly.pdbx_seq_one_letter_code
_entity_poly.pdbx_strand_id
1 'polypeptide(L)'
;KALIAKHGDALAKLAEKNKVNLEFEASVAGGIPILRTIKEGLATNKINKVYGILNGTTNYILSEMENSNETFDNVLRKAQKLGYAEPGNPKLDLNGFDAFAKIRILSALSFNIKISKAKCIMEGIQNIKLEDIKIASQLGLRVKLLGISQIINGQLFETVHPCLVSKNTYIGNVNGVMNAVITEGKPVGESVLQGEGAGPG
;
A
#
# COMPACT_ATOMS: atom_id res chain seq x y z
N LYS A 1 3.14 5.86 -11.32
CA LYS A 1 2.38 4.69 -10.83
C LYS A 1 1.19 4.34 -11.72
N ALA A 2 0.22 5.25 -11.95
CA ALA A 2 -0.99 4.97 -12.74
C ALA A 2 -0.66 4.48 -14.16
N LEU A 3 0.33 5.08 -14.83
CA LEU A 3 0.80 4.66 -16.14
C LEU A 3 1.35 3.22 -16.10
N ILE A 4 2.21 2.89 -15.13
CA ILE A 4 2.79 1.55 -14.98
C ILE A 4 1.71 0.52 -14.64
N ALA A 5 0.82 0.82 -13.68
CA ALA A 5 -0.28 -0.09 -13.30
C ALA A 5 -1.24 -0.40 -14.47
N LYS A 6 -1.37 0.52 -15.45
CA LYS A 6 -2.27 0.35 -16.59
C LYS A 6 -1.57 -0.21 -17.83
N HIS A 7 -0.34 0.18 -18.09
CA HIS A 7 0.36 -0.07 -19.34
C HIS A 7 1.75 -0.69 -19.17
N GLY A 8 2.14 -1.10 -17.95
CA GLY A 8 3.49 -1.56 -17.62
C GLY A 8 3.99 -2.68 -18.52
N ASP A 9 3.16 -3.68 -18.80
CA ASP A 9 3.55 -4.79 -19.70
C ASP A 9 3.88 -4.33 -21.13
N ALA A 10 3.11 -3.39 -21.66
CA ALA A 10 3.36 -2.82 -22.99
C ALA A 10 4.62 -1.95 -23.02
N LEU A 11 4.81 -1.15 -21.95
CA LEU A 11 5.99 -0.31 -21.79
C LEU A 11 7.26 -1.15 -21.61
N ALA A 12 7.21 -2.22 -20.83
CA ALA A 12 8.34 -3.14 -20.64
C ALA A 12 8.75 -3.78 -21.97
N LYS A 13 7.79 -4.30 -22.75
CA LYS A 13 8.05 -4.85 -24.09
C LYS A 13 8.64 -3.81 -25.06
N LEU A 14 8.14 -2.57 -24.98
CA LEU A 14 8.65 -1.48 -25.82
C LEU A 14 10.08 -1.11 -25.44
N ALA A 15 10.38 -1.05 -24.15
CA ALA A 15 11.71 -0.78 -23.63
C ALA A 15 12.70 -1.89 -24.06
N GLU A 16 12.32 -3.16 -23.90
CA GLU A 16 13.11 -4.30 -24.32
C GLU A 16 13.41 -4.28 -25.84
N LYS A 17 12.36 -4.04 -26.66
CA LYS A 17 12.51 -3.93 -28.11
C LYS A 17 13.49 -2.83 -28.53
N ASN A 18 13.50 -1.71 -27.82
CA ASN A 18 14.37 -0.56 -28.10
C ASN A 18 15.69 -0.59 -27.31
N LYS A 19 15.94 -1.65 -26.52
CA LYS A 19 17.14 -1.82 -25.68
C LYS A 19 17.41 -0.63 -24.77
N VAL A 20 16.34 -0.10 -24.16
CA VAL A 20 16.40 0.98 -23.17
C VAL A 20 15.84 0.54 -21.83
N ASN A 21 16.31 1.15 -20.75
CA ASN A 21 15.80 0.86 -19.42
C ASN A 21 14.45 1.56 -19.17
N LEU A 22 13.58 0.89 -18.42
CA LEU A 22 12.35 1.44 -17.89
C LEU A 22 12.42 1.41 -16.35
N GLU A 23 12.71 2.55 -15.76
CA GLU A 23 12.84 2.68 -14.31
C GLU A 23 11.57 3.30 -13.70
N PHE A 24 11.09 2.72 -12.59
CA PHE A 24 9.85 3.17 -11.95
C PHE A 24 9.83 2.89 -10.43
N GLU A 25 11.01 2.83 -9.77
CA GLU A 25 11.13 2.55 -8.33
C GLU A 25 10.22 3.45 -7.49
N ALA A 26 10.28 4.76 -7.69
CA ALA A 26 9.48 5.73 -6.94
C ALA A 26 7.96 5.68 -7.22
N SER A 27 7.51 4.78 -8.11
CA SER A 27 6.07 4.59 -8.35
C SER A 27 5.36 3.89 -7.19
N VAL A 28 6.10 3.18 -6.32
CA VAL A 28 5.57 2.48 -5.15
C VAL A 28 6.40 2.84 -3.93
N ALA A 29 5.73 3.34 -2.89
CA ALA A 29 6.33 3.67 -1.59
C ALA A 29 7.54 4.64 -1.66
N GLY A 30 7.59 5.47 -2.67
CA GLY A 30 8.50 6.61 -2.83
C GLY A 30 9.97 6.32 -2.56
N GLY A 31 10.45 6.73 -1.39
CA GLY A 31 11.85 6.55 -0.99
C GLY A 31 12.23 5.14 -0.54
N ILE A 32 11.26 4.23 -0.40
CA ILE A 32 11.52 2.84 0.00
C ILE A 32 11.93 2.03 -1.24
N PRO A 33 13.11 1.39 -1.28
CA PRO A 33 13.59 0.67 -2.47
C PRO A 33 12.94 -0.71 -2.61
N ILE A 34 11.60 -0.74 -2.60
CA ILE A 34 10.83 -2.00 -2.54
C ILE A 34 10.87 -2.78 -3.86
N LEU A 35 10.77 -2.10 -5.01
CA LEU A 35 10.76 -2.80 -6.30
C LEU A 35 12.12 -3.42 -6.57
N ARG A 36 13.20 -2.73 -6.25
CA ARG A 36 14.56 -3.26 -6.35
C ARG A 36 14.79 -4.41 -5.37
N THR A 37 14.30 -4.29 -4.15
CA THR A 37 14.38 -5.38 -3.17
C THR A 37 13.67 -6.63 -3.69
N ILE A 38 12.48 -6.52 -4.28
CA ILE A 38 11.77 -7.66 -4.85
C ILE A 38 12.52 -8.23 -6.06
N LYS A 39 12.98 -7.39 -6.99
CA LYS A 39 13.61 -7.81 -8.23
C LYS A 39 15.01 -8.40 -8.04
N GLU A 40 15.79 -7.84 -7.15
CA GLU A 40 17.22 -8.18 -6.96
C GLU A 40 17.44 -8.90 -5.63
N GLY A 41 17.03 -8.31 -4.51
CA GLY A 41 17.28 -8.85 -3.18
C GLY A 41 16.56 -10.16 -2.89
N LEU A 42 15.35 -10.29 -3.39
CA LEU A 42 14.49 -11.47 -3.20
C LEU A 42 14.37 -12.36 -4.45
N ALA A 43 15.23 -12.18 -5.45
CA ALA A 43 15.15 -12.88 -6.74
C ALA A 43 15.16 -14.41 -6.64
N THR A 44 15.82 -14.98 -5.63
CA THR A 44 15.86 -16.42 -5.38
C THR A 44 14.71 -16.94 -4.52
N ASN A 45 13.81 -16.05 -4.07
CA ASN A 45 12.70 -16.40 -3.20
C ASN A 45 11.41 -16.57 -4.00
N LYS A 46 10.63 -17.57 -3.64
CA LYS A 46 9.27 -17.73 -4.16
C LYS A 46 8.32 -16.96 -3.26
N ILE A 47 8.03 -15.71 -3.63
CA ILE A 47 7.06 -14.87 -2.92
C ILE A 47 5.66 -15.38 -3.25
N ASN A 48 4.80 -15.54 -2.25
CA ASN A 48 3.41 -15.98 -2.40
C ASN A 48 2.39 -14.96 -1.88
N LYS A 49 2.86 -13.95 -1.13
CA LYS A 49 2.02 -12.86 -0.64
C LYS A 49 2.85 -11.58 -0.53
N VAL A 50 2.23 -10.46 -0.90
CA VAL A 50 2.73 -9.11 -0.66
C VAL A 50 1.58 -8.25 -0.15
N TYR A 51 1.82 -7.49 0.90
CA TYR A 51 0.82 -6.60 1.48
C TYR A 51 1.47 -5.41 2.16
N GLY A 52 0.69 -4.38 2.42
CA GLY A 52 1.25 -3.24 3.12
C GLY A 52 0.36 -2.02 3.21
N ILE A 53 0.86 -1.04 3.93
CA ILE A 53 0.33 0.32 3.99
C ILE A 53 1.01 1.11 2.86
N LEU A 54 0.26 1.35 1.80
CA LEU A 54 0.79 1.90 0.54
C LEU A 54 0.45 3.38 0.32
N ASN A 55 -0.30 3.98 1.27
CA ASN A 55 -0.70 5.38 1.20
C ASN A 55 -0.52 6.05 2.56
N GLY A 56 0.36 7.04 2.63
CA GLY A 56 0.70 7.77 3.86
C GLY A 56 -0.46 8.62 4.38
N THR A 57 -1.24 9.25 3.50
CA THR A 57 -2.39 10.09 3.87
C THR A 57 -3.43 9.30 4.67
N THR A 58 -3.83 8.14 4.16
CA THR A 58 -4.81 7.28 4.83
C THR A 58 -4.27 6.70 6.13
N ASN A 59 -2.98 6.33 6.17
CA ASN A 59 -2.37 5.85 7.40
C ASN A 59 -2.29 6.95 8.47
N TYR A 60 -1.95 8.19 8.06
CA TYR A 60 -1.96 9.34 8.95
C TYR A 60 -3.36 9.56 9.55
N ILE A 61 -4.40 9.60 8.69
CA ILE A 61 -5.77 9.85 9.15
C ILE A 61 -6.20 8.79 10.16
N LEU A 62 -6.06 7.50 9.86
CA LEU A 62 -6.46 6.42 10.76
C LEU A 62 -5.66 6.42 12.06
N SER A 63 -4.36 6.68 11.99
CA SER A 63 -3.50 6.77 13.19
C SER A 63 -3.86 7.96 14.07
N GLU A 64 -4.13 9.12 13.46
CA GLU A 64 -4.44 10.33 14.20
C GLU A 64 -5.85 10.28 14.80
N MET A 65 -6.82 9.65 14.14
CA MET A 65 -8.15 9.38 14.71
C MET A 65 -8.02 8.55 16.02
N GLU A 66 -7.12 7.56 16.05
CA GLU A 66 -6.87 6.75 17.26
C GLU A 66 -6.18 7.59 18.35
N ASN A 67 -5.13 8.32 17.98
CA ASN A 67 -4.29 9.04 18.94
C ASN A 67 -4.98 10.26 19.55
N SER A 68 -5.66 11.06 18.74
CA SER A 68 -6.31 12.30 19.18
C SER A 68 -7.77 12.11 19.59
N ASN A 69 -8.35 10.94 19.35
CA ASN A 69 -9.76 10.65 19.61
C ASN A 69 -10.71 11.62 18.86
N GLU A 70 -10.33 11.99 17.63
CA GLU A 70 -11.08 12.93 16.79
C GLU A 70 -11.78 12.22 15.61
N THR A 71 -12.81 12.89 15.11
CA THR A 71 -13.56 12.39 13.94
C THR A 71 -12.76 12.46 12.66
N PHE A 72 -13.13 11.64 11.68
CA PHE A 72 -12.52 11.61 10.35
C PHE A 72 -12.40 13.00 9.72
N ASP A 73 -13.48 13.80 9.73
CA ASP A 73 -13.49 15.14 9.11
C ASP A 73 -12.53 16.12 9.78
N ASN A 74 -12.39 16.04 11.10
CA ASN A 74 -11.46 16.88 11.86
C ASN A 74 -10.01 16.53 11.49
N VAL A 75 -9.69 15.24 11.49
CA VAL A 75 -8.35 14.77 11.16
C VAL A 75 -8.02 15.02 9.69
N LEU A 76 -8.97 14.85 8.76
CA LEU A 76 -8.77 15.18 7.35
C LEU A 76 -8.41 16.66 7.17
N ARG A 77 -9.11 17.57 7.86
CA ARG A 77 -8.77 19.01 7.83
C ARG A 77 -7.37 19.30 8.38
N LYS A 78 -6.94 18.57 9.41
CA LYS A 78 -5.56 18.66 9.93
C LYS A 78 -4.55 18.17 8.90
N ALA A 79 -4.82 17.01 8.29
CA ALA A 79 -3.96 16.45 7.25
C ALA A 79 -3.78 17.41 6.06
N GLN A 80 -4.84 18.09 5.65
CA GLN A 80 -4.80 19.11 4.60
C GLN A 80 -3.95 20.34 5.02
N LYS A 81 -4.09 20.81 6.24
CA LYS A 81 -3.28 21.93 6.76
C LYS A 81 -1.79 21.60 6.84
N LEU A 82 -1.46 20.35 7.12
CA LEU A 82 -0.08 19.86 7.20
C LEU A 82 0.51 19.45 5.84
N GLY A 83 -0.28 19.51 4.75
CA GLY A 83 0.15 19.10 3.43
C GLY A 83 0.16 17.59 3.18
N TYR A 84 -0.36 16.78 4.11
CA TYR A 84 -0.45 15.33 3.96
C TYR A 84 -1.63 14.87 3.12
N ALA A 85 -2.62 15.72 2.91
CA ALA A 85 -3.75 15.50 2.02
C ALA A 85 -3.93 16.69 1.11
N GLU A 86 -4.27 16.46 -0.17
CA GLU A 86 -4.54 17.52 -1.12
C GLU A 86 -5.72 18.39 -0.66
N PRO A 87 -5.65 19.72 -0.89
CA PRO A 87 -6.78 20.61 -0.65
C PRO A 87 -8.01 20.17 -1.45
N GLY A 88 -9.20 20.32 -0.86
CA GLY A 88 -10.45 19.92 -1.50
C GLY A 88 -10.81 18.46 -1.23
N ASN A 89 -10.85 17.62 -2.24
CA ASN A 89 -11.28 16.24 -2.09
C ASN A 89 -10.20 15.24 -2.55
N PRO A 90 -9.37 14.70 -1.64
CA PRO A 90 -8.33 13.73 -1.95
C PRO A 90 -8.92 12.32 -2.23
N LYS A 91 -9.90 12.27 -3.16
CA LYS A 91 -10.65 11.03 -3.49
C LYS A 91 -9.75 9.86 -3.85
N LEU A 92 -8.66 10.10 -4.59
CA LEU A 92 -7.77 9.04 -5.06
C LEU A 92 -7.09 8.32 -3.89
N ASP A 93 -6.74 9.06 -2.84
CA ASP A 93 -6.14 8.49 -1.64
C ASP A 93 -7.21 7.82 -0.78
N LEU A 94 -8.26 8.57 -0.43
CA LEU A 94 -9.28 8.12 0.51
C LEU A 94 -10.09 6.92 0.02
N ASN A 95 -10.30 6.79 -1.30
CA ASN A 95 -11.00 5.65 -1.92
C ASN A 95 -10.10 4.42 -2.16
N GLY A 96 -8.79 4.52 -1.90
CA GLY A 96 -7.84 3.43 -2.09
C GLY A 96 -7.29 3.27 -3.51
N PHE A 97 -7.59 4.16 -4.47
CA PHE A 97 -7.08 4.06 -5.85
C PHE A 97 -5.56 4.14 -5.93
N ASP A 98 -4.93 4.98 -5.10
CA ASP A 98 -3.49 5.09 -5.02
C ASP A 98 -2.86 3.76 -4.55
N ALA A 99 -3.36 3.22 -3.44
CA ALA A 99 -2.91 1.93 -2.92
C ALA A 99 -3.16 0.78 -3.91
N PHE A 100 -4.27 0.83 -4.65
CA PHE A 100 -4.61 -0.16 -5.66
C PHE A 100 -3.62 -0.15 -6.85
N ALA A 101 -3.26 1.00 -7.36
CA ALA A 101 -2.25 1.09 -8.43
C ALA A 101 -0.90 0.53 -7.96
N LYS A 102 -0.52 0.78 -6.71
CA LYS A 102 0.73 0.32 -6.11
C LYS A 102 0.73 -1.20 -5.88
N ILE A 103 -0.36 -1.76 -5.31
CA ILE A 103 -0.40 -3.21 -5.06
C ILE A 103 -0.36 -4.03 -6.35
N ARG A 104 -0.95 -3.54 -7.45
CA ARG A 104 -0.85 -4.18 -8.76
C ARG A 104 0.57 -4.26 -9.29
N ILE A 105 1.35 -3.21 -9.13
CA ILE A 105 2.76 -3.20 -9.52
C ILE A 105 3.55 -4.20 -8.66
N LEU A 106 3.35 -4.15 -7.33
CA LEU A 106 3.99 -5.09 -6.41
C LEU A 106 3.64 -6.54 -6.74
N SER A 107 2.36 -6.82 -7.00
CA SER A 107 1.85 -8.13 -7.37
C SER A 107 2.56 -8.69 -8.62
N ALA A 108 2.60 -7.90 -9.69
CA ALA A 108 3.23 -8.30 -10.95
C ALA A 108 4.70 -8.66 -10.76
N LEU A 109 5.45 -7.86 -10.01
CA LEU A 109 6.87 -8.10 -9.73
C LEU A 109 7.08 -9.25 -8.76
N SER A 110 6.32 -9.31 -7.66
CA SER A 110 6.48 -10.35 -6.63
C SER A 110 6.21 -11.76 -7.16
N PHE A 111 5.25 -11.89 -8.08
CA PHE A 111 4.83 -13.20 -8.59
C PHE A 111 5.33 -13.48 -10.01
N ASN A 112 6.09 -12.55 -10.59
CA ASN A 112 6.58 -12.63 -11.97
C ASN A 112 5.46 -12.90 -12.97
N ILE A 113 4.38 -12.13 -12.89
CA ILE A 113 3.20 -12.22 -13.73
C ILE A 113 2.91 -10.91 -14.44
N LYS A 114 2.06 -10.95 -15.45
CA LYS A 114 1.54 -9.72 -16.07
C LYS A 114 0.69 -8.92 -15.08
N ILE A 115 0.67 -7.61 -15.26
CA ILE A 115 -0.19 -6.73 -14.46
C ILE A 115 -1.66 -7.15 -14.65
N SER A 116 -2.30 -7.50 -13.54
CA SER A 116 -3.69 -7.95 -13.53
C SER A 116 -4.62 -6.87 -14.07
N LYS A 117 -5.61 -7.28 -14.88
CA LYS A 117 -6.72 -6.46 -15.36
C LYS A 117 -8.04 -6.85 -14.68
N ALA A 118 -8.00 -7.82 -13.76
CA ALA A 118 -9.16 -8.28 -13.04
C ALA A 118 -9.73 -7.16 -12.14
N LYS A 119 -11.02 -7.23 -11.88
CA LYS A 119 -11.64 -6.38 -10.86
C LYS A 119 -11.08 -6.80 -9.50
N CYS A 120 -10.71 -5.80 -8.71
CA CYS A 120 -10.24 -5.96 -7.34
C CYS A 120 -11.33 -5.45 -6.39
N ILE A 121 -11.43 -6.06 -5.24
CA ILE A 121 -12.21 -5.48 -4.14
C ILE A 121 -11.44 -4.27 -3.64
N MET A 122 -12.07 -3.11 -3.74
CA MET A 122 -11.47 -1.86 -3.32
C MET A 122 -12.46 -1.06 -2.48
N GLU A 123 -12.05 -0.79 -1.24
CA GLU A 123 -12.79 0.02 -0.29
C GLU A 123 -11.81 1.02 0.36
N GLY A 124 -12.24 2.27 0.43
CA GLY A 124 -11.48 3.34 1.08
C GLY A 124 -11.79 3.48 2.58
N ILE A 125 -11.30 4.56 3.18
CA ILE A 125 -11.44 4.80 4.63
C ILE A 125 -12.56 5.78 4.98
N GLN A 126 -13.31 6.30 4.00
CA GLN A 126 -14.29 7.37 4.21
C GLN A 126 -15.46 6.97 5.11
N ASN A 127 -15.77 5.67 5.17
CA ASN A 127 -16.86 5.14 5.99
C ASN A 127 -16.40 4.75 7.41
N ILE A 128 -15.11 4.83 7.72
CA ILE A 128 -14.57 4.49 9.04
C ILE A 128 -14.92 5.59 10.02
N LYS A 129 -15.62 5.24 11.07
CA LYS A 129 -16.04 6.14 12.13
C LYS A 129 -15.09 6.06 13.33
N LEU A 130 -15.12 7.09 14.16
CA LEU A 130 -14.34 7.11 15.41
C LEU A 130 -14.71 5.94 16.35
N GLU A 131 -15.98 5.55 16.34
CA GLU A 131 -16.48 4.41 17.11
C GLU A 131 -15.82 3.10 16.69
N ASP A 132 -15.63 2.88 15.38
CA ASP A 132 -14.96 1.69 14.85
C ASP A 132 -13.50 1.63 15.33
N ILE A 133 -12.81 2.77 15.30
CA ILE A 133 -11.43 2.90 15.80
C ILE A 133 -11.36 2.58 17.30
N LYS A 134 -12.30 3.12 18.11
CA LYS A 134 -12.37 2.86 19.55
C LYS A 134 -12.60 1.39 19.87
N ILE A 135 -13.57 0.76 19.20
CA ILE A 135 -13.87 -0.65 19.39
C ILE A 135 -12.66 -1.52 19.00
N ALA A 136 -12.05 -1.25 17.83
CA ALA A 136 -10.84 -1.95 17.43
C ALA A 136 -9.73 -1.82 18.49
N SER A 137 -9.52 -0.60 19.00
CA SER A 137 -8.50 -0.32 20.02
C SER A 137 -8.73 -1.10 21.32
N GLN A 138 -9.98 -1.20 21.78
CA GLN A 138 -10.35 -2.00 22.97
C GLN A 138 -10.07 -3.49 22.79
N LEU A 139 -10.15 -3.98 21.56
CA LEU A 139 -9.85 -5.38 21.20
C LEU A 139 -8.34 -5.63 20.97
N GLY A 140 -7.47 -4.64 21.21
CA GLY A 140 -6.03 -4.75 20.91
C GLY A 140 -5.70 -4.70 19.43
N LEU A 141 -6.62 -4.17 18.61
CA LEU A 141 -6.50 -4.05 17.18
C LEU A 141 -6.38 -2.59 16.73
N ARG A 142 -5.89 -2.37 15.51
CA ARG A 142 -5.89 -1.10 14.79
C ARG A 142 -6.53 -1.26 13.43
N VAL A 143 -7.18 -0.21 12.96
CA VAL A 143 -7.66 -0.13 11.58
C VAL A 143 -6.54 0.40 10.70
N LYS A 144 -6.18 -0.33 9.65
CA LYS A 144 -5.20 0.07 8.62
C LYS A 144 -5.79 -0.15 7.24
N LEU A 145 -5.56 0.78 6.30
CA LEU A 145 -5.87 0.53 4.90
C LEU A 145 -4.73 -0.30 4.30
N LEU A 146 -5.02 -1.55 3.96
CA LEU A 146 -4.03 -2.45 3.37
C LEU A 146 -4.31 -2.73 1.90
N GLY A 147 -3.25 -2.62 1.08
CA GLY A 147 -3.19 -3.33 -0.20
C GLY A 147 -2.66 -4.74 0.06
N ILE A 148 -3.36 -5.75 -0.43
CA ILE A 148 -3.01 -7.16 -0.23
C ILE A 148 -3.04 -7.85 -1.58
N SER A 149 -1.99 -8.60 -1.91
CA SER A 149 -1.97 -9.49 -3.05
C SER A 149 -1.35 -10.83 -2.66
N GLN A 150 -1.99 -11.93 -3.06
CA GLN A 150 -1.55 -13.29 -2.74
C GLN A 150 -1.98 -14.28 -3.80
N ILE A 151 -1.23 -15.38 -3.90
CA ILE A 151 -1.59 -16.53 -4.71
C ILE A 151 -2.12 -17.64 -3.81
N ILE A 152 -3.39 -18.00 -3.99
CA ILE A 152 -4.05 -19.10 -3.27
C ILE A 152 -4.50 -20.13 -4.29
N ASN A 153 -4.04 -21.37 -4.18
CA ASN A 153 -4.37 -22.47 -5.10
C ASN A 153 -4.13 -22.10 -6.57
N GLY A 154 -3.05 -21.36 -6.86
CA GLY A 154 -2.69 -20.91 -8.21
C GLY A 154 -3.49 -19.73 -8.75
N GLN A 155 -4.42 -19.17 -7.97
CA GLN A 155 -5.21 -17.99 -8.34
C GLN A 155 -4.69 -16.74 -7.66
N LEU A 156 -4.65 -15.64 -8.39
CA LEU A 156 -4.27 -14.33 -7.89
C LEU A 156 -5.47 -13.64 -7.22
N PHE A 157 -5.24 -13.16 -6.00
CA PHE A 157 -6.18 -12.32 -5.26
C PHE A 157 -5.53 -10.97 -4.97
N GLU A 158 -6.21 -9.91 -5.33
CA GLU A 158 -5.78 -8.53 -5.09
C GLU A 158 -6.92 -7.76 -4.40
N THR A 159 -6.65 -7.11 -3.29
CA THR A 159 -7.64 -6.32 -2.56
C THR A 159 -7.01 -5.06 -1.97
N VAL A 160 -7.82 -4.01 -1.81
CA VAL A 160 -7.48 -2.83 -1.02
C VAL A 160 -8.68 -2.51 -0.16
N HIS A 161 -8.54 -2.63 1.15
CA HIS A 161 -9.64 -2.33 2.08
C HIS A 161 -9.12 -2.07 3.50
N PRO A 162 -9.93 -1.42 4.36
CA PRO A 162 -9.64 -1.32 5.78
C PRO A 162 -9.57 -2.71 6.42
N CYS A 163 -8.51 -2.95 7.18
CA CYS A 163 -8.26 -4.21 7.87
C CYS A 163 -8.08 -3.96 9.37
N LEU A 164 -8.57 -4.89 10.17
CA LEU A 164 -8.23 -4.97 11.59
C LEU A 164 -6.91 -5.73 11.74
N VAL A 165 -5.89 -5.07 12.30
CA VAL A 165 -4.56 -5.66 12.52
C VAL A 165 -4.19 -5.62 13.99
N SER A 166 -3.51 -6.65 14.49
CA SER A 166 -3.07 -6.67 15.88
C SER A 166 -2.05 -5.56 16.17
N LYS A 167 -2.19 -4.89 17.30
CA LYS A 167 -1.22 -3.91 17.82
C LYS A 167 0.17 -4.51 18.06
N ASN A 168 0.28 -5.82 18.16
CA ASN A 168 1.53 -6.55 18.40
C ASN A 168 2.27 -6.92 17.11
N THR A 169 1.77 -6.54 15.93
CA THR A 169 2.41 -6.81 14.63
C THR A 169 3.19 -5.60 14.11
N TYR A 170 4.16 -5.85 13.22
CA TYR A 170 4.86 -4.76 12.54
C TYR A 170 3.90 -3.79 11.86
N ILE A 171 2.99 -4.32 11.04
CA ILE A 171 2.06 -3.50 10.27
C ILE A 171 1.11 -2.70 11.18
N GLY A 172 0.74 -3.23 12.33
CA GLY A 172 -0.08 -2.54 13.32
C GLY A 172 0.64 -1.35 13.96
N ASN A 173 1.96 -1.36 14.00
CA ASN A 173 2.78 -0.28 14.59
C ASN A 173 3.30 0.75 13.58
N VAL A 174 2.96 0.63 12.32
CA VAL A 174 3.28 1.62 11.28
C VAL A 174 2.27 2.77 11.39
N ASN A 175 2.68 3.90 11.95
CA ASN A 175 1.82 5.05 12.24
C ASN A 175 2.23 6.30 11.43
N GLY A 176 1.38 7.33 11.49
CA GLY A 176 1.61 8.60 10.80
C GLY A 176 1.63 8.44 9.28
N VAL A 177 2.52 9.17 8.62
CA VAL A 177 2.66 9.17 7.15
C VAL A 177 3.47 8.00 6.59
N MET A 178 3.93 7.09 7.48
CA MET A 178 4.79 5.98 7.09
C MET A 178 4.08 4.98 6.21
N ASN A 179 4.82 4.46 5.22
CA ASN A 179 4.45 3.31 4.43
C ASN A 179 5.23 2.09 4.91
N ALA A 180 4.65 0.91 4.69
CA ALA A 180 5.36 -0.35 4.90
C ALA A 180 4.88 -1.38 3.89
N VAL A 181 5.82 -2.17 3.38
CA VAL A 181 5.53 -3.31 2.52
C VAL A 181 6.13 -4.57 3.14
N ILE A 182 5.33 -5.60 3.18
CA ILE A 182 5.70 -6.92 3.70
C ILE A 182 5.56 -7.93 2.57
N THR A 183 6.58 -8.72 2.36
CA THR A 183 6.56 -9.87 1.45
C THR A 183 6.71 -11.14 2.25
N GLU A 184 5.89 -12.14 1.92
CA GLU A 184 6.00 -13.50 2.47
C GLU A 184 6.43 -14.45 1.38
N GLY A 185 7.47 -15.24 1.63
CA GLY A 185 8.00 -16.16 0.64
C GLY A 185 8.95 -17.21 1.21
N LYS A 186 9.44 -18.11 0.38
CA LYS A 186 10.39 -19.16 0.76
C LYS A 186 11.68 -19.00 -0.03
N PRO A 187 12.85 -19.14 0.58
CA PRO A 187 13.10 -19.56 1.98
C PRO A 187 13.12 -18.42 3.01
N VAL A 188 13.03 -17.13 2.61
CA VAL A 188 13.28 -15.98 3.49
C VAL A 188 12.24 -15.81 4.62
N GLY A 189 11.01 -16.29 4.46
CA GLY A 189 9.91 -15.99 5.38
C GLY A 189 9.31 -14.61 5.10
N GLU A 190 9.13 -13.80 6.13
CA GLU A 190 8.69 -12.40 6.01
C GLU A 190 9.89 -11.46 5.82
N SER A 191 9.74 -10.52 4.89
CA SER A 191 10.63 -9.36 4.76
C SER A 191 9.81 -8.08 4.86
N VAL A 192 10.27 -7.13 5.67
CA VAL A 192 9.57 -5.88 5.96
C VAL A 192 10.43 -4.70 5.54
N LEU A 193 9.89 -3.82 4.72
CA LEU A 193 10.49 -2.53 4.40
C LEU A 193 9.53 -1.42 4.83
N GLN A 194 10.02 -0.49 5.64
CA GLN A 194 9.27 0.64 6.15
C GLN A 194 10.03 1.93 5.94
N GLY A 195 9.32 3.00 5.67
CA GLY A 195 9.88 4.34 5.51
C GLY A 195 8.81 5.36 5.15
N GLU A 196 9.23 6.59 4.87
CA GLU A 196 8.34 7.60 4.33
C GLU A 196 8.09 7.31 2.84
N GLY A 197 6.81 7.20 2.48
CA GLY A 197 6.40 6.87 1.10
C GLY A 197 6.42 8.07 0.16
N ALA A 198 6.45 9.29 0.69
CA ALA A 198 6.66 10.54 -0.02
C ALA A 198 7.49 11.44 0.88
N GLY A 199 8.50 12.08 0.34
CA GLY A 199 9.25 13.11 1.06
C GLY A 199 8.41 14.36 1.33
N PRO A 200 8.89 15.27 2.19
CA PRO A 200 8.29 16.58 2.32
C PRO A 200 8.25 17.25 0.95
N GLY A 201 7.07 17.79 0.63
CA GLY A 201 6.87 18.55 -0.59
C GLY A 201 7.68 19.85 -0.60
#